data_26658cf3312f336d1e626d3b91c8e34f
#
_entry.id   26658cf3312f336d1e626d3b91c8e34f
#
_cell.length_a   1.000
_cell.length_b   1.000
_cell.length_c   1.000
_cell.angle_alpha   90.00
_cell.angle_beta   90.00
_cell.angle_gamma   90.00
#
_symmetry.space_group_name_H-M   'P 1'
#
loop_
_entity.id
_entity.type
_entity.pdbx_description
1 polymer ?
#
loop_
_entity_poly.entity_id
_entity_poly.type
_entity_poly.pdbx_seq_one_letter_code
_entity_poly.pdbx_strand_id
1 'polypeptide(L)'
;MRKQNFTRLFDSRKSRLDSRIRRDYIENGIATVYCCISSYNDIISKYSAKGQEGLNLDFVDYLQDVAEPIPDECPIVLNIIGNCLTEDEKDTIVEIIRDDFSYKLGSVEKEQEHELKVFFFMLIGSIVAGILLALTDFLDEVPREIFVVLFWFFGDRMFESFFITGRELRKERRLAGRLASIKVIFSDTDEKLHFTEEEINKLYAELDIGQ
;
A
#
# COMPACT_ATOMS: atom_id res chain seq x y z
N MET A 1 -10.34 -44.17 -2.63
CA MET A 1 -9.76 -43.77 -1.31
C MET A 1 -8.61 -42.73 -1.38
N ARG A 2 -8.16 -42.27 -2.52
CA ARG A 2 -7.01 -41.34 -2.64
C ARG A 2 -7.39 -39.84 -2.70
N LYS A 3 -8.64 -39.46 -2.98
CA LYS A 3 -9.08 -38.06 -3.08
C LYS A 3 -9.33 -37.35 -1.73
N GLN A 4 -9.62 -38.09 -0.66
CA GLN A 4 -9.90 -37.48 0.66
C GLN A 4 -8.64 -37.00 1.41
N ASN A 5 -7.46 -37.49 1.07
CA ASN A 5 -6.22 -37.07 1.74
C ASN A 5 -5.64 -35.76 1.21
N PHE A 6 -5.99 -35.36 -0.01
CA PHE A 6 -5.48 -34.13 -0.62
C PHE A 6 -6.17 -32.89 -0.04
N THR A 7 -7.49 -32.94 0.17
CA THR A 7 -8.26 -31.86 0.82
C THR A 7 -7.84 -31.63 2.26
N ARG A 8 -7.55 -32.69 3.02
CA ARG A 8 -7.05 -32.58 4.40
C ARG A 8 -5.65 -31.96 4.51
N LEU A 9 -4.80 -32.12 3.52
CA LEU A 9 -3.46 -31.51 3.46
C LEU A 9 -3.53 -30.01 3.15
N PHE A 10 -4.53 -29.58 2.37
CA PHE A 10 -4.78 -28.15 2.12
C PHE A 10 -5.44 -27.47 3.34
N ASP A 11 -6.42 -28.12 3.99
CA ASP A 11 -7.09 -27.59 5.18
C ASP A 11 -6.18 -27.54 6.42
N SER A 12 -5.18 -28.43 6.51
CA SER A 12 -4.22 -28.40 7.62
C SER A 12 -3.13 -27.33 7.47
N ARG A 13 -2.91 -26.83 6.25
CA ARG A 13 -2.12 -25.62 6.01
C ARG A 13 -3.06 -24.42 6.14
N LYS A 14 -3.45 -24.08 7.36
CA LYS A 14 -3.92 -22.73 7.65
C LYS A 14 -2.93 -21.77 7.01
N SER A 15 -3.44 -20.92 6.10
CA SER A 15 -2.64 -19.84 5.55
C SER A 15 -2.13 -18.99 6.73
N ARG A 16 -0.89 -19.20 7.12
CA ARG A 16 -0.25 -18.40 8.15
C ARG A 16 0.20 -17.12 7.49
N LEU A 17 -0.72 -16.19 7.32
CA LEU A 17 -0.38 -14.79 7.04
C LEU A 17 0.66 -14.29 8.06
N ASP A 18 0.50 -14.71 9.33
CA ASP A 18 1.45 -14.44 10.41
C ASP A 18 2.85 -15.05 10.22
N SER A 19 3.05 -15.97 9.28
CA SER A 19 4.38 -16.59 9.08
C SER A 19 5.34 -15.70 8.29
N ARG A 20 4.84 -14.68 7.58
CA ARG A 20 5.67 -13.64 6.95
C ARG A 20 6.09 -12.56 7.96
N ILE A 21 5.25 -12.31 8.96
CA ILE A 21 5.61 -11.46 10.08
C ILE A 21 6.49 -12.32 10.99
N ARG A 22 7.78 -12.21 10.85
CA ARG A 22 8.69 -12.70 11.88
C ARG A 22 8.36 -11.92 13.14
N ARG A 23 7.84 -12.60 14.16
CA ARG A 23 7.53 -11.98 15.46
C ARG A 23 8.72 -11.24 16.06
N ASP A 24 9.92 -11.54 15.58
CA ASP A 24 11.18 -10.90 15.96
C ASP A 24 11.30 -9.45 15.46
N TYR A 25 10.45 -9.01 14.51
CA TYR A 25 10.45 -7.63 14.00
C TYR A 25 9.55 -6.68 14.78
N ILE A 26 8.61 -7.20 15.59
CA ILE A 26 7.70 -6.36 16.38
C ILE A 26 8.08 -6.48 17.84
N GLU A 27 8.70 -5.43 18.36
CA GLU A 27 9.01 -5.26 19.77
C GLU A 27 8.26 -4.05 20.32
N ASN A 28 7.54 -4.21 21.43
CA ASN A 28 6.78 -3.13 22.08
C ASN A 28 5.79 -2.38 21.15
N GLY A 29 5.25 -3.06 20.14
CA GLY A 29 4.33 -2.47 19.18
C GLY A 29 4.99 -1.71 18.02
N ILE A 30 6.32 -1.62 17.97
CA ILE A 30 7.10 -1.02 16.87
C ILE A 30 7.62 -2.15 15.98
N ALA A 31 7.44 -1.97 14.67
CA ALA A 31 7.98 -2.89 13.67
C ALA A 31 9.32 -2.36 13.15
N THR A 32 10.42 -3.09 13.42
CA THR A 32 11.74 -2.73 12.90
C THR A 32 12.08 -3.57 11.67
N VAL A 33 12.27 -2.91 10.55
CA VAL A 33 12.71 -3.52 9.29
C VAL A 33 14.22 -3.34 9.16
N TYR A 34 14.96 -4.43 9.00
CA TYR A 34 16.40 -4.40 8.85
C TYR A 34 16.78 -4.54 7.39
N CYS A 35 17.61 -3.63 6.88
CA CYS A 35 18.14 -3.64 5.53
C CYS A 35 19.67 -3.56 5.56
N CYS A 36 20.36 -4.59 5.06
CA CYS A 36 21.82 -4.58 4.94
C CYS A 36 22.22 -4.06 3.55
N ILE A 37 23.09 -3.07 3.53
CA ILE A 37 23.58 -2.46 2.29
C ILE A 37 25.09 -2.57 2.18
N SER A 38 25.57 -2.64 0.95
CA SER A 38 27.00 -2.68 0.62
C SER A 38 27.46 -1.37 -0.05
N SER A 39 26.55 -0.63 -0.63
CA SER A 39 26.83 0.63 -1.34
C SER A 39 25.63 1.57 -1.34
N TYR A 40 25.89 2.84 -1.60
CA TYR A 40 24.87 3.87 -1.81
C TYR A 40 23.87 3.48 -2.93
N ASN A 41 24.36 2.82 -3.99
CA ASN A 41 23.54 2.39 -5.13
C ASN A 41 22.55 1.26 -4.81
N ASP A 42 22.65 0.62 -3.65
CA ASP A 42 21.67 -0.39 -3.24
C ASP A 42 20.34 0.28 -2.89
N ILE A 43 20.38 1.54 -2.42
CA ILE A 43 19.21 2.34 -2.07
C ILE A 43 18.85 3.33 -3.18
N ILE A 44 19.86 4.03 -3.71
CA ILE A 44 19.68 5.04 -4.74
C ILE A 44 19.91 4.44 -6.12
N SER A 45 19.09 4.82 -7.08
CA SER A 45 19.19 4.34 -8.45
C SER A 45 20.52 4.78 -9.08
N LYS A 46 21.25 3.85 -9.64
CA LYS A 46 22.50 4.09 -10.38
C LYS A 46 22.35 4.99 -11.60
N TYR A 47 21.13 5.23 -12.03
CA TYR A 47 20.83 6.11 -13.18
C TYR A 47 20.53 7.55 -12.75
N SER A 48 20.51 7.81 -11.46
CA SER A 48 20.25 9.13 -10.90
C SER A 48 21.44 10.06 -11.10
N ALA A 49 21.18 11.31 -11.45
CA ALA A 49 22.17 12.37 -11.45
C ALA A 49 22.19 13.06 -10.08
N LYS A 50 23.32 13.68 -9.72
CA LYS A 50 23.44 14.45 -8.48
C LYS A 50 22.42 15.60 -8.46
N GLY A 51 21.59 15.63 -7.40
CA GLY A 51 20.49 16.59 -7.25
C GLY A 51 19.19 16.16 -7.95
N GLN A 52 19.13 14.94 -8.50
CA GLN A 52 17.94 14.31 -9.06
C GLN A 52 17.96 12.82 -8.69
N GLU A 53 18.31 12.55 -7.46
CA GLU A 53 18.38 11.20 -6.94
C GLU A 53 16.96 10.60 -6.81
N GLY A 54 16.81 9.34 -7.20
CA GLY A 54 15.59 8.57 -7.03
C GLY A 54 15.91 7.22 -6.40
N LEU A 55 14.94 6.59 -5.77
CA LEU A 55 15.12 5.28 -5.16
C LEU A 55 15.38 4.18 -6.19
N ASN A 56 16.14 3.18 -5.79
CA ASN A 56 16.27 1.94 -6.52
C ASN A 56 14.94 1.14 -6.42
N LEU A 57 14.41 0.71 -7.55
CA LEU A 57 13.13 -0.03 -7.60
C LEU A 57 13.16 -1.31 -6.79
N ASP A 58 14.28 -2.06 -6.81
CA ASP A 58 14.42 -3.28 -6.02
C ASP A 58 14.32 -2.99 -4.50
N PHE A 59 14.84 -1.83 -4.06
CA PHE A 59 14.73 -1.38 -2.69
C PHE A 59 13.31 -0.95 -2.32
N VAL A 60 12.62 -0.25 -3.23
CA VAL A 60 11.22 0.15 -3.05
C VAL A 60 10.33 -1.09 -2.93
N ASP A 61 10.48 -2.06 -3.83
CA ASP A 61 9.73 -3.32 -3.83
C ASP A 61 9.99 -4.10 -2.54
N TYR A 62 11.25 -4.19 -2.10
CA TYR A 62 11.62 -4.81 -0.83
C TYR A 62 10.89 -4.16 0.35
N LEU A 63 10.91 -2.82 0.45
CA LEU A 63 10.24 -2.11 1.54
C LEU A 63 8.73 -2.35 1.54
N GLN A 64 8.09 -2.35 0.37
CA GLN A 64 6.66 -2.59 0.25
C GLN A 64 6.30 -4.02 0.66
N ASP A 65 7.05 -5.02 0.19
CA ASP A 65 6.83 -6.44 0.49
C ASP A 65 6.98 -6.73 1.99
N VAL A 66 7.91 -6.08 2.66
CA VAL A 66 8.14 -6.27 4.10
C VAL A 66 7.14 -5.48 4.94
N ALA A 67 6.73 -4.28 4.48
CA ALA A 67 5.79 -3.43 5.21
C ALA A 67 4.34 -3.89 5.07
N GLU A 68 3.95 -4.50 3.94
CA GLU A 68 2.57 -4.93 3.66
C GLU A 68 1.98 -5.86 4.74
N PRO A 69 2.69 -6.89 5.23
CA PRO A 69 2.16 -7.78 6.26
C PRO A 69 2.18 -7.19 7.68
N ILE A 70 2.83 -6.05 7.92
CA ILE A 70 2.91 -5.42 9.23
C ILE A 70 1.55 -4.79 9.57
N PRO A 71 0.97 -5.05 10.78
CA PRO A 71 -0.29 -4.43 11.19
C PRO A 71 -0.26 -2.91 11.08
N ASP A 72 -1.38 -2.31 10.64
CA ASP A 72 -1.48 -0.86 10.42
C ASP A 72 -1.25 -0.03 11.70
N GLU A 73 -1.46 -0.64 12.86
CA GLU A 73 -1.31 -0.01 14.20
C GLU A 73 0.15 0.12 14.64
N CYS A 74 1.08 -0.59 13.97
CA CYS A 74 2.49 -0.59 14.35
C CYS A 74 3.27 0.44 13.51
N PRO A 75 3.93 1.45 14.14
CA PRO A 75 4.89 2.29 13.44
C PRO A 75 6.03 1.46 12.87
N ILE A 76 6.53 1.86 11.71
CA ILE A 76 7.62 1.19 11.02
C ILE A 76 8.90 2.00 11.22
N VAL A 77 9.96 1.32 11.67
CA VAL A 77 11.31 1.85 11.74
C VAL A 77 12.18 1.06 10.76
N LEU A 78 12.85 1.76 9.85
CA LEU A 78 13.81 1.17 8.93
C LEU A 78 15.21 1.31 9.51
N ASN A 79 15.86 0.20 9.83
CA ASN A 79 17.25 0.18 10.25
C ASN A 79 18.13 -0.23 9.07
N ILE A 80 18.90 0.72 8.54
CA ILE A 80 19.85 0.51 7.47
C ILE A 80 21.21 0.17 8.09
N ILE A 81 21.68 -1.05 7.83
CA ILE A 81 22.93 -1.58 8.38
C ILE A 81 24.01 -1.47 7.30
N GLY A 82 25.06 -0.72 7.60
CA GLY A 82 26.23 -0.58 6.73
C GLY A 82 27.07 0.64 7.07
N ASN A 83 28.35 0.49 6.94
CA ASN A 83 29.36 1.53 7.21
C ASN A 83 29.90 2.18 5.92
N CYS A 84 29.22 1.97 4.80
CA CYS A 84 29.64 2.45 3.48
C CYS A 84 29.14 3.85 3.12
N LEU A 85 28.33 4.49 4.00
CA LEU A 85 27.68 5.77 3.73
C LEU A 85 28.36 6.91 4.49
N THR A 86 28.50 8.05 3.82
CA THR A 86 28.85 9.33 4.46
C THR A 86 27.60 9.96 5.12
N GLU A 87 27.79 10.90 6.05
CA GLU A 87 26.67 11.59 6.72
C GLU A 87 25.77 12.33 5.70
N ASP A 88 26.35 12.98 4.69
CA ASP A 88 25.62 13.66 3.63
C ASP A 88 24.74 12.68 2.83
N GLU A 89 25.24 11.46 2.57
CA GLU A 89 24.48 10.41 1.88
C GLU A 89 23.34 9.86 2.75
N LYS A 90 23.53 9.76 4.07
CA LYS A 90 22.48 9.34 5.01
C LYS A 90 21.33 10.35 5.02
N ASP A 91 21.64 11.64 5.12
CA ASP A 91 20.61 12.69 5.09
C ASP A 91 19.86 12.70 3.75
N THR A 92 20.59 12.55 2.64
CA THR A 92 20.00 12.45 1.30
C THR A 92 19.07 11.24 1.18
N ILE A 93 19.46 10.07 1.71
CA ILE A 93 18.63 8.86 1.68
C ILE A 93 17.31 9.08 2.44
N VAL A 94 17.37 9.70 3.64
CA VAL A 94 16.17 9.97 4.44
C VAL A 94 15.20 10.89 3.70
N GLU A 95 15.72 11.96 3.10
CA GLU A 95 14.92 12.92 2.32
C GLU A 95 14.26 12.24 1.12
N ILE A 96 15.03 11.49 0.33
CA ILE A 96 14.53 10.82 -0.89
C ILE A 96 13.49 9.75 -0.56
N ILE A 97 13.70 8.96 0.50
CA ILE A 97 12.69 7.96 0.93
C ILE A 97 11.37 8.66 1.25
N ARG A 98 11.42 9.76 2.01
CA ARG A 98 10.23 10.52 2.38
C ARG A 98 9.54 11.11 1.15
N ASP A 99 10.30 11.72 0.27
CA ASP A 99 9.78 12.40 -0.91
C ASP A 99 9.16 11.41 -1.90
N ASP A 100 9.81 10.30 -2.17
CA ASP A 100 9.33 9.27 -3.11
C ASP A 100 8.01 8.66 -2.64
N PHE A 101 7.93 8.26 -1.37
CA PHE A 101 6.69 7.72 -0.82
C PHE A 101 5.59 8.78 -0.61
N SER A 102 5.93 10.03 -0.34
CA SER A 102 4.98 11.14 -0.31
C SER A 102 4.42 11.42 -1.70
N TYR A 103 5.25 11.39 -2.73
CA TYR A 103 4.81 11.47 -4.13
C TYR A 103 3.88 10.32 -4.50
N LYS A 104 4.25 9.09 -4.11
CA LYS A 104 3.42 7.91 -4.33
C LYS A 104 2.06 8.03 -3.62
N LEU A 105 2.06 8.49 -2.37
CA LEU A 105 0.83 8.78 -1.62
C LEU A 105 -0.07 9.75 -2.37
N GLY A 106 0.48 10.89 -2.81
CA GLY A 106 -0.27 11.90 -3.57
C GLY A 106 -0.80 11.38 -4.91
N SER A 107 -0.05 10.50 -5.58
CA SER A 107 -0.49 9.82 -6.81
C SER A 107 -1.69 8.92 -6.56
N VAL A 108 -1.65 8.09 -5.52
CA VAL A 108 -2.75 7.18 -5.15
C VAL A 108 -3.98 7.96 -4.68
N GLU A 109 -3.81 9.06 -3.95
CA GLU A 109 -4.92 9.94 -3.56
C GLU A 109 -5.63 10.55 -4.78
N LYS A 110 -4.87 11.00 -5.76
CA LYS A 110 -5.41 11.53 -7.01
C LYS A 110 -6.17 10.48 -7.82
N GLU A 111 -5.66 9.25 -7.85
CA GLU A 111 -6.33 8.12 -8.49
C GLU A 111 -7.62 7.76 -7.75
N GLN A 112 -7.60 7.77 -6.42
CA GLN A 112 -8.80 7.55 -5.59
C GLN A 112 -9.87 8.60 -5.85
N GLU A 113 -9.51 9.88 -5.98
CA GLU A 113 -10.45 10.93 -6.37
C GLU A 113 -11.04 10.72 -7.77
N HIS A 114 -10.22 10.27 -8.71
CA HIS A 114 -10.67 9.96 -10.06
C HIS A 114 -11.69 8.82 -10.06
N GLU A 115 -11.38 7.70 -9.40
CA GLU A 115 -12.27 6.55 -9.28
C GLU A 115 -13.59 6.91 -8.56
N LEU A 116 -13.52 7.77 -7.56
CA LEU A 116 -14.73 8.28 -6.90
C LEU A 116 -15.63 9.07 -7.87
N LYS A 117 -15.05 9.91 -8.73
CA LYS A 117 -15.79 10.65 -9.77
C LYS A 117 -16.41 9.69 -10.79
N VAL A 118 -15.67 8.66 -11.22
CA VAL A 118 -16.16 7.60 -12.12
C VAL A 118 -17.33 6.87 -11.46
N PHE A 119 -17.21 6.48 -10.19
CA PHE A 119 -18.29 5.85 -9.44
C PHE A 119 -19.58 6.69 -9.44
N PHE A 120 -19.51 7.97 -9.10
CA PHE A 120 -20.68 8.84 -9.09
C PHE A 120 -21.28 9.04 -10.49
N PHE A 121 -20.44 9.17 -11.51
CA PHE A 121 -20.92 9.26 -12.89
C PHE A 121 -21.67 7.99 -13.32
N MET A 122 -21.13 6.82 -13.01
CA MET A 122 -21.76 5.53 -13.33
C MET A 122 -23.04 5.30 -12.50
N LEU A 123 -23.06 5.73 -11.25
CA LEU A 123 -24.26 5.69 -10.40
C LEU A 123 -25.40 6.51 -11.01
N ILE A 124 -25.12 7.75 -11.42
CA ILE A 124 -26.11 8.62 -12.06
C ILE A 124 -26.59 7.98 -13.37
N GLY A 125 -25.68 7.46 -14.20
CA GLY A 125 -26.03 6.77 -15.44
C GLY A 125 -26.93 5.56 -15.20
N SER A 126 -26.64 4.76 -14.16
CA SER A 126 -27.46 3.61 -13.78
C SER A 126 -28.89 4.04 -13.34
N ILE A 127 -28.99 5.10 -12.53
CA ILE A 127 -30.29 5.64 -12.10
C ILE A 127 -31.10 6.13 -13.30
N VAL A 128 -30.48 6.89 -14.20
CA VAL A 128 -31.15 7.40 -15.41
C VAL A 128 -31.60 6.25 -16.31
N ALA A 129 -30.72 5.26 -16.55
CA ALA A 129 -31.08 4.08 -17.35
C ALA A 129 -32.24 3.29 -16.70
N GLY A 130 -32.24 3.15 -15.36
CA GLY A 130 -33.32 2.50 -14.63
C GLY A 130 -34.67 3.24 -14.73
N ILE A 131 -34.63 4.58 -14.63
CA ILE A 131 -35.84 5.41 -14.83
C ILE A 131 -36.36 5.27 -16.25
N LEU A 132 -35.48 5.36 -17.27
CA LEU A 132 -35.86 5.18 -18.64
C LEU A 132 -36.44 3.79 -18.89
N LEU A 133 -35.86 2.75 -18.32
CA LEU A 133 -36.38 1.39 -18.40
C LEU A 133 -37.79 1.29 -17.79
N ALA A 134 -38.05 1.92 -16.65
CA ALA A 134 -39.39 1.95 -16.03
C ALA A 134 -40.42 2.71 -16.84
N LEU A 135 -40.00 3.72 -17.62
CA LEU A 135 -40.88 4.50 -18.48
C LEU A 135 -41.14 3.80 -19.84
N THR A 136 -40.33 2.79 -20.23
CA THR A 136 -40.42 2.10 -21.50
C THR A 136 -41.41 0.92 -21.50
N ASP A 137 -42.18 0.72 -20.42
CA ASP A 137 -43.27 -0.30 -20.43
C ASP A 137 -44.31 -0.08 -21.52
N PHE A 138 -44.34 1.10 -22.15
CA PHE A 138 -45.18 1.48 -23.23
C PHE A 138 -44.51 1.45 -24.64
N LEU A 139 -43.22 1.10 -24.71
CA LEU A 139 -42.43 1.06 -25.95
C LEU A 139 -42.27 -0.39 -26.46
N ASP A 140 -41.97 -0.51 -27.73
CA ASP A 140 -41.67 -1.81 -28.38
C ASP A 140 -40.46 -2.51 -27.69
N GLU A 141 -40.36 -3.83 -27.82
CA GLU A 141 -39.36 -4.68 -27.16
C GLU A 141 -37.90 -4.24 -27.40
N VAL A 142 -37.56 -3.80 -28.60
CA VAL A 142 -36.18 -3.47 -29.01
C VAL A 142 -35.56 -2.30 -28.18
N PRO A 143 -36.25 -1.13 -28.02
CA PRO A 143 -35.73 -0.07 -27.19
C PRO A 143 -35.55 -0.46 -25.70
N ARG A 144 -36.41 -1.33 -25.19
CA ARG A 144 -36.34 -1.83 -23.81
C ARG A 144 -35.07 -2.63 -23.58
N GLU A 145 -34.68 -3.51 -24.50
CA GLU A 145 -33.46 -4.30 -24.38
C GLU A 145 -32.20 -3.43 -24.32
N ILE A 146 -32.16 -2.34 -25.09
CA ILE A 146 -31.04 -1.39 -25.06
C ILE A 146 -30.89 -0.76 -23.66
N PHE A 147 -32.00 -0.34 -23.05
CA PHE A 147 -31.95 0.24 -21.68
C PHE A 147 -31.58 -0.78 -20.62
N VAL A 148 -31.96 -2.05 -20.75
CA VAL A 148 -31.52 -3.13 -19.87
C VAL A 148 -29.99 -3.30 -19.96
N VAL A 149 -29.44 -3.35 -21.17
CA VAL A 149 -28.00 -3.48 -21.40
C VAL A 149 -27.23 -2.27 -20.79
N LEU A 150 -27.74 -1.06 -21.03
CA LEU A 150 -27.14 0.15 -20.46
C LEU A 150 -27.17 0.14 -18.93
N PHE A 151 -28.30 -0.25 -18.32
CA PHE A 151 -28.42 -0.36 -16.88
C PHE A 151 -27.41 -1.35 -16.29
N TRP A 152 -27.25 -2.52 -16.91
CA TRP A 152 -26.25 -3.51 -16.52
C TRP A 152 -24.83 -2.98 -16.68
N PHE A 153 -24.51 -2.32 -17.79
CA PHE A 153 -23.19 -1.76 -18.05
C PHE A 153 -22.78 -0.73 -17.00
N PHE A 154 -23.66 0.21 -16.68
CA PHE A 154 -23.39 1.23 -15.65
C PHE A 154 -23.33 0.61 -14.26
N GLY A 155 -24.20 -0.36 -13.96
CA GLY A 155 -24.23 -1.06 -12.68
C GLY A 155 -22.96 -1.86 -12.43
N ASP A 156 -22.53 -2.66 -13.40
CA ASP A 156 -21.33 -3.49 -13.31
C ASP A 156 -20.07 -2.64 -13.06
N ARG A 157 -19.88 -1.59 -13.84
CA ARG A 157 -18.75 -0.67 -13.69
C ARG A 157 -18.77 0.09 -12.34
N MET A 158 -19.95 0.46 -11.86
CA MET A 158 -20.11 1.06 -10.54
C MET A 158 -19.68 0.10 -9.44
N PHE A 159 -20.10 -1.16 -9.47
CA PHE A 159 -19.71 -2.18 -8.51
C PHE A 159 -18.21 -2.45 -8.54
N GLU A 160 -17.61 -2.59 -9.71
CA GLU A 160 -16.17 -2.79 -9.87
C GLU A 160 -15.37 -1.64 -9.24
N SER A 161 -15.69 -0.39 -9.61
CA SER A 161 -15.00 0.80 -9.10
C SER A 161 -15.10 0.92 -7.56
N PHE A 162 -16.25 0.64 -6.98
CA PHE A 162 -16.45 0.77 -5.53
C PHE A 162 -15.86 -0.38 -4.72
N PHE A 163 -16.14 -1.63 -5.12
CA PHE A 163 -15.80 -2.82 -4.31
C PHE A 163 -14.41 -3.36 -4.57
N ILE A 164 -13.93 -3.28 -5.80
CA ILE A 164 -12.62 -3.83 -6.18
C ILE A 164 -11.58 -2.71 -6.15
N THR A 165 -11.63 -1.79 -7.09
CA THR A 165 -10.63 -0.72 -7.25
C THR A 165 -10.53 0.16 -6.00
N GLY A 166 -11.67 0.58 -5.44
CA GLY A 166 -11.68 1.43 -4.25
C GLY A 166 -11.10 0.76 -2.99
N ARG A 167 -11.14 -0.59 -2.91
CA ARG A 167 -10.52 -1.34 -1.81
C ARG A 167 -9.01 -1.45 -1.99
N GLU A 168 -8.55 -1.71 -3.21
CA GLU A 168 -7.13 -1.79 -3.54
C GLU A 168 -6.43 -0.45 -3.33
N LEU A 169 -6.99 0.64 -3.83
CA LEU A 169 -6.46 1.99 -3.64
C LEU A 169 -6.38 2.40 -2.17
N ARG A 170 -7.38 2.05 -1.35
CA ARG A 170 -7.32 2.32 0.10
C ARG A 170 -6.17 1.56 0.78
N LYS A 171 -5.89 0.32 0.38
CA LYS A 171 -4.77 -0.47 0.90
C LYS A 171 -3.44 0.15 0.49
N GLU A 172 -3.31 0.50 -0.78
CA GLU A 172 -2.10 1.12 -1.34
C GLU A 172 -1.83 2.50 -0.72
N ARG A 173 -2.86 3.33 -0.54
CA ARG A 173 -2.77 4.61 0.15
C ARG A 173 -2.23 4.48 1.58
N ARG A 174 -2.76 3.52 2.36
CA ARG A 174 -2.29 3.26 3.72
C ARG A 174 -0.83 2.85 3.75
N LEU A 175 -0.43 1.93 2.87
CA LEU A 175 0.96 1.47 2.78
C LEU A 175 1.89 2.62 2.40
N ALA A 176 1.54 3.42 1.38
CA ALA A 176 2.32 4.57 0.96
C ALA A 176 2.45 5.62 2.09
N GLY A 177 1.36 5.91 2.81
CA GLY A 177 1.36 6.83 3.95
C GLY A 177 2.27 6.36 5.09
N ARG A 178 2.25 5.07 5.41
CA ARG A 178 3.13 4.48 6.43
C ARG A 178 4.60 4.54 6.03
N LEU A 179 4.91 4.29 4.76
CA LEU A 179 6.27 4.37 4.24
C LEU A 179 6.75 5.82 4.10
N ALA A 180 5.86 6.78 3.81
CA ALA A 180 6.19 8.21 3.82
C ALA A 180 6.53 8.74 5.23
N SER A 181 5.97 8.13 6.28
CA SER A 181 6.24 8.46 7.69
C SER A 181 7.24 7.52 8.35
N ILE A 182 7.96 6.69 7.59
CA ILE A 182 8.93 5.75 8.12
C ILE A 182 10.08 6.47 8.79
N LYS A 183 10.46 6.01 9.99
CA LYS A 183 11.67 6.51 10.65
C LYS A 183 12.87 5.69 10.20
N VAL A 184 13.86 6.35 9.62
CA VAL A 184 15.10 5.73 9.17
C VAL A 184 16.17 5.90 10.24
N ILE A 185 16.86 4.80 10.57
CA ILE A 185 18.00 4.76 11.50
C ILE A 185 19.15 4.06 10.78
N PHE A 186 20.36 4.52 11.01
CA PHE A 186 21.57 3.90 10.48
C PHE A 186 22.35 3.26 11.61
N SER A 187 22.80 2.01 11.41
CA SER A 187 23.61 1.28 12.37
C SER A 187 24.78 0.56 11.67
N ASP A 188 25.88 0.42 12.39
CA ASP A 188 27.06 -0.30 11.89
C ASP A 188 26.99 -1.80 12.18
N THR A 189 26.10 -2.23 13.07
CA THR A 189 25.98 -3.60 13.54
C THR A 189 24.54 -4.11 13.45
N ASP A 190 24.41 -5.43 13.28
CA ASP A 190 23.13 -6.14 13.24
C ASP A 190 22.56 -6.38 14.67
N GLU A 191 22.83 -5.48 15.60
CA GLU A 191 22.27 -5.56 16.93
C GLU A 191 20.81 -5.09 16.94
N LYS A 192 19.96 -5.80 17.70
CA LYS A 192 18.56 -5.42 17.85
C LYS A 192 18.45 -4.03 18.49
N LEU A 193 17.71 -3.16 17.84
CA LEU A 193 17.40 -1.84 18.38
C LEU A 193 16.43 -2.00 19.56
N HIS A 194 16.81 -1.43 20.71
CA HIS A 194 15.94 -1.33 21.87
C HIS A 194 15.48 0.12 22.02
N PHE A 195 14.16 0.32 21.94
CA PHE A 195 13.57 1.64 22.11
C PHE A 195 13.19 1.88 23.58
N THR A 196 13.49 3.06 24.07
CA THR A 196 13.01 3.52 25.38
C THR A 196 11.53 3.90 25.32
N GLU A 197 10.81 3.86 26.46
CA GLU A 197 9.39 4.26 26.51
C GLU A 197 9.15 5.68 25.99
N GLU A 198 10.09 6.59 26.17
CA GLU A 198 10.00 7.97 25.66
C GLU A 198 10.08 8.02 24.13
N GLU A 199 10.97 7.23 23.52
CA GLU A 199 11.10 7.14 22.05
C GLU A 199 9.88 6.49 21.44
N ILE A 200 9.32 5.48 22.08
CA ILE A 200 8.07 4.82 21.66
C ILE A 200 6.92 5.83 21.65
N ASN A 201 6.73 6.57 22.74
CA ASN A 201 5.68 7.58 22.84
C ASN A 201 5.85 8.70 21.81
N LYS A 202 7.08 9.09 21.50
CA LYS A 202 7.37 10.08 20.46
C LYS A 202 7.02 9.58 19.08
N LEU A 203 7.35 8.33 18.74
CA LEU A 203 6.98 7.70 17.45
C LEU A 203 5.46 7.62 17.26
N TYR A 204 4.72 7.26 18.32
CA TYR A 204 3.25 7.25 18.24
C TYR A 204 2.67 8.65 18.10
N ALA A 205 3.24 9.67 18.77
CA ALA A 205 2.81 11.05 18.64
C ALA A 205 3.07 11.62 17.23
N GLU A 206 4.16 11.24 16.59
CA GLU A 206 4.47 11.61 15.20
C GLU A 206 3.48 10.98 14.21
N LEU A 207 2.98 9.77 14.47
CA LEU A 207 1.96 9.10 13.67
C LEU A 207 0.57 9.73 13.83
N ASP A 208 0.18 10.09 15.05
CA ASP A 208 -1.14 10.72 15.32
C ASP A 208 -1.26 12.11 14.68
N ILE A 209 -0.17 12.81 14.44
CA ILE A 209 -0.15 14.11 13.74
C ILE A 209 -0.33 13.93 12.21
N GLY A 210 -0.06 12.74 11.68
CA GLY A 210 -0.16 12.40 10.25
C GLY A 210 -1.52 11.84 9.79
N GLN A 211 -2.49 11.70 10.70
CA GLN A 211 -3.88 11.33 10.40
C GLN A 211 -4.76 12.58 10.32
#